data_84bc0a3a5c13098e45cfd671bf84d4bc
#
_entry.id   84bc0a3a5c13098e45cfd671bf84d4bc
#
_cell.length_a   1.000
_cell.length_b   1.000
_cell.length_c   1.000
_cell.angle_alpha   90.00
_cell.angle_beta   90.00
_cell.angle_gamma   90.00
#
_symmetry.space_group_name_H-M   'P 1'
#
loop_
_entity.id
_entity.type
_entity.pdbx_description
1 polymer ?
#
loop_
_entity_poly.entity_id
_entity_poly.type
_entity_poly.pdbx_seq_one_letter_code
_entity_poly.pdbx_strand_id
1 'polypeptide(L)'
;MIENCNIRGFERQDLARLQEIRAAAYEPVFESFRRIVGEKIAQVALSNSEREQAELLRHICEATSSHDVFVVELGSEIVAFCSVTFDQASKVGEIGLNAVHPDFQGRGIGTGMYEWALDRLRAAGMHVATVGTGGDPSHAPARRAYEKAGFGAAIPSVYLYRSL
;
A
#
# COMPACT_ATOMS: atom_id res chain seq x y z
N MET A 1 -0.03 9.97 16.93
CA MET A 1 -0.29 8.55 17.29
C MET A 1 -1.77 8.27 17.09
N ILE A 2 -2.11 7.17 16.47
CA ILE A 2 -3.52 6.74 16.34
C ILE A 2 -3.95 6.23 17.71
N GLU A 3 -4.98 6.81 18.32
CA GLU A 3 -5.48 6.36 19.62
C GLU A 3 -5.85 4.87 19.56
N ASN A 4 -5.34 4.09 20.50
CA ASN A 4 -5.57 2.65 20.66
C ASN A 4 -5.03 1.71 19.55
N CYS A 5 -4.16 2.18 18.66
CA CYS A 5 -3.49 1.32 17.70
C CYS A 5 -2.07 0.96 18.16
N ASN A 6 -1.72 -0.31 18.00
CA ASN A 6 -0.35 -0.81 18.13
C ASN A 6 0.23 -1.07 16.73
N ILE A 7 1.50 -0.74 16.52
CA ILE A 7 2.21 -1.03 15.27
C ILE A 7 3.40 -1.93 15.60
N ARG A 8 3.47 -3.09 14.95
CA ARG A 8 4.55 -4.05 15.12
C ARG A 8 5.03 -4.63 13.79
N GLY A 9 6.18 -5.25 13.81
CA GLY A 9 6.69 -6.02 12.67
C GLY A 9 5.73 -7.16 12.30
N PHE A 10 5.72 -7.50 11.00
CA PHE A 10 5.01 -8.64 10.46
C PHE A 10 5.53 -9.95 11.03
N GLU A 11 4.64 -10.88 11.32
CA GLU A 11 4.92 -12.26 11.65
C GLU A 11 4.29 -13.20 10.61
N ARG A 12 4.91 -14.34 10.34
CA ARG A 12 4.45 -15.26 9.28
C ARG A 12 2.98 -15.67 9.39
N GLN A 13 2.47 -15.79 10.62
CA GLN A 13 1.07 -16.11 10.89
C GLN A 13 0.10 -15.01 10.45
N ASP A 14 0.56 -13.77 10.28
CA ASP A 14 -0.27 -12.63 9.88
C ASP A 14 -0.65 -12.68 8.39
N LEU A 15 0.10 -13.42 7.56
CA LEU A 15 -0.02 -13.38 6.10
C LEU A 15 -1.45 -13.60 5.60
N ALA A 16 -2.18 -14.54 6.20
CA ALA A 16 -3.56 -14.81 5.80
C ALA A 16 -4.44 -13.55 6.01
N ARG A 17 -4.29 -12.88 7.15
CA ARG A 17 -5.04 -11.66 7.45
C ARG A 17 -4.62 -10.50 6.54
N LEU A 18 -3.35 -10.37 6.22
CA LEU A 18 -2.87 -9.35 5.27
C LEU A 18 -3.48 -9.58 3.88
N GLN A 19 -3.60 -10.83 3.42
CA GLN A 19 -4.25 -11.15 2.15
C GLN A 19 -5.74 -10.78 2.12
N GLU A 20 -6.46 -10.99 3.23
CA GLU A 20 -7.86 -10.54 3.36
C GLU A 20 -7.96 -9.03 3.26
N ILE A 21 -7.14 -8.29 4.03
CA ILE A 21 -7.11 -6.82 4.00
C ILE A 21 -6.78 -6.31 2.61
N ARG A 22 -5.75 -6.89 1.96
CA ARG A 22 -5.37 -6.55 0.58
C ARG A 22 -6.55 -6.76 -0.36
N ALA A 23 -7.16 -7.94 -0.36
CA ALA A 23 -8.26 -8.27 -1.27
C ALA A 23 -9.43 -7.28 -1.09
N ALA A 24 -9.87 -7.05 0.15
CA ALA A 24 -10.97 -6.14 0.45
C ALA A 24 -10.65 -4.67 0.08
N ALA A 25 -9.44 -4.20 0.38
CA ALA A 25 -9.06 -2.81 0.13
C ALA A 25 -8.84 -2.49 -1.36
N TYR A 26 -8.38 -3.46 -2.15
CA TYR A 26 -8.06 -3.27 -3.57
C TYR A 26 -9.18 -3.67 -4.53
N GLU A 27 -10.24 -4.33 -4.08
CA GLU A 27 -11.39 -4.65 -4.93
C GLU A 27 -11.95 -3.42 -5.66
N PRO A 28 -12.22 -2.27 -5.00
CA PRO A 28 -12.68 -1.05 -5.68
C PRO A 28 -11.67 -0.49 -6.69
N VAL A 29 -10.38 -0.70 -6.45
CA VAL A 29 -9.30 -0.26 -7.35
C VAL A 29 -9.34 -1.08 -8.64
N PHE A 30 -9.40 -2.40 -8.55
CA PHE A 30 -9.48 -3.27 -9.72
C PHE A 30 -10.79 -3.06 -10.49
N GLU A 31 -11.90 -2.82 -9.81
CA GLU A 31 -13.15 -2.43 -10.47
C GLU A 31 -13.02 -1.11 -11.22
N SER A 32 -12.39 -0.09 -10.61
CA SER A 32 -12.12 1.19 -11.25
C SER A 32 -11.29 1.00 -12.52
N PHE A 33 -10.21 0.23 -12.46
CA PHE A 33 -9.36 -0.06 -13.59
C PHE A 33 -10.11 -0.75 -14.72
N ARG A 34 -10.88 -1.82 -14.43
CA ARG A 34 -11.70 -2.53 -15.41
C ARG A 34 -12.69 -1.58 -16.11
N ARG A 35 -13.32 -0.69 -15.36
CA ARG A 35 -14.26 0.30 -15.91
C ARG A 35 -13.56 1.34 -16.81
N ILE A 36 -12.37 1.80 -16.43
CA ILE A 36 -11.60 2.80 -17.19
C ILE A 36 -11.15 2.24 -18.55
N VAL A 37 -10.57 1.05 -18.57
CA VAL A 37 -10.04 0.46 -19.81
C VAL A 37 -11.10 -0.22 -20.67
N GLY A 38 -12.26 -0.55 -20.09
CA GLY A 38 -13.35 -1.28 -20.73
C GLY A 38 -13.13 -2.80 -20.75
N GLU A 39 -14.24 -3.54 -20.91
CA GLU A 39 -14.27 -4.99 -20.72
C GLU A 39 -13.27 -5.74 -21.63
N LYS A 40 -13.22 -5.41 -22.91
CA LYS A 40 -12.32 -6.08 -23.88
C LYS A 40 -10.85 -6.00 -23.50
N ILE A 41 -10.39 -4.84 -23.03
CA ILE A 41 -9.00 -4.65 -22.59
C ILE A 41 -8.80 -5.30 -21.22
N ALA A 42 -9.75 -5.14 -20.31
CA ALA A 42 -9.65 -5.69 -18.96
C ALA A 42 -9.52 -7.22 -18.95
N GLN A 43 -10.27 -7.92 -19.79
CA GLN A 43 -10.20 -9.39 -19.91
C GLN A 43 -8.83 -9.91 -20.32
N VAL A 44 -8.03 -9.11 -21.01
CA VAL A 44 -6.68 -9.48 -21.43
C VAL A 44 -5.63 -8.88 -20.51
N ALA A 45 -5.62 -7.56 -20.35
CA ALA A 45 -4.54 -6.85 -19.68
C ALA A 45 -4.63 -6.88 -18.13
N LEU A 46 -5.82 -7.09 -17.57
CA LEU A 46 -6.06 -7.08 -16.13
C LEU A 46 -6.53 -8.43 -15.55
N SER A 47 -6.56 -9.47 -16.36
CA SER A 47 -7.08 -10.80 -15.97
C SER A 47 -6.37 -11.43 -14.77
N ASN A 48 -5.11 -11.12 -14.55
CA ASN A 48 -4.28 -11.68 -13.50
C ASN A 48 -3.93 -10.69 -12.39
N SER A 49 -4.36 -9.43 -12.47
CA SER A 49 -3.90 -8.35 -11.59
C SER A 49 -4.07 -8.64 -10.10
N GLU A 50 -5.20 -9.23 -9.71
CA GLU A 50 -5.47 -9.58 -8.31
C GLU A 50 -4.55 -10.70 -7.82
N ARG A 51 -4.31 -11.72 -8.65
CA ARG A 51 -3.40 -12.82 -8.34
C ARG A 51 -1.96 -12.33 -8.25
N GLU A 52 -1.52 -11.52 -9.21
CA GLU A 52 -0.16 -10.96 -9.23
C GLU A 52 0.10 -10.09 -8.00
N GLN A 53 -0.88 -9.31 -7.57
CA GLN A 53 -0.76 -8.52 -6.34
C GLN A 53 -0.74 -9.41 -5.09
N ALA A 54 -1.50 -10.51 -5.05
CA ALA A 54 -1.45 -11.47 -3.96
C ALA A 54 -0.09 -12.17 -3.87
N GLU A 55 0.49 -12.53 -5.03
CA GLU A 55 1.84 -13.10 -5.13
C GLU A 55 2.91 -12.08 -4.71
N LEU A 56 2.76 -10.81 -5.10
CA LEU A 56 3.64 -9.73 -4.66
C LEU A 56 3.61 -9.60 -3.12
N LEU A 57 2.43 -9.56 -2.49
CA LEU A 57 2.33 -9.48 -1.03
C LEU A 57 3.04 -10.68 -0.37
N ARG A 58 2.83 -11.89 -0.88
CA ARG A 58 3.52 -13.07 -0.36
C ARG A 58 5.02 -12.93 -0.45
N HIS A 59 5.53 -12.46 -1.61
CA HIS A 59 6.96 -12.29 -1.85
C HIS A 59 7.59 -11.23 -0.92
N ILE A 60 6.97 -10.07 -0.74
CA ILE A 60 7.49 -9.04 0.16
C ILE A 60 7.49 -9.46 1.64
N CYS A 61 6.65 -10.42 2.01
CA CYS A 61 6.60 -11.01 3.35
C CYS A 61 7.61 -12.17 3.56
N GLU A 62 8.39 -12.55 2.55
CA GLU A 62 9.43 -13.57 2.69
C GLU A 62 10.63 -13.03 3.47
N ALA A 63 11.26 -13.89 4.28
CA ALA A 63 12.42 -13.50 5.10
C ALA A 63 13.63 -13.03 4.28
N THR A 64 13.69 -13.40 3.00
CA THR A 64 14.74 -12.98 2.05
C THR A 64 14.43 -11.69 1.31
N SER A 65 13.24 -11.13 1.54
CA SER A 65 12.80 -9.87 0.93
C SER A 65 13.61 -8.69 1.48
N SER A 66 13.81 -7.68 0.63
CA SER A 66 14.39 -6.38 1.04
C SER A 66 13.35 -5.44 1.69
N HIS A 67 12.12 -5.90 1.86
CA HIS A 67 11.05 -5.12 2.45
C HIS A 67 10.96 -5.36 3.96
N ASP A 68 10.83 -4.28 4.73
CA ASP A 68 10.30 -4.34 6.08
C ASP A 68 8.78 -4.24 5.98
N VAL A 69 8.08 -5.23 6.54
CA VAL A 69 6.61 -5.24 6.60
C VAL A 69 6.17 -5.06 8.04
N PHE A 70 5.20 -4.21 8.25
CA PHE A 70 4.59 -4.01 9.56
C PHE A 70 3.07 -4.00 9.48
N VAL A 71 2.44 -4.30 10.60
CA VAL A 71 1.00 -4.38 10.76
C VAL A 71 0.51 -3.36 11.77
N VAL A 72 -0.71 -2.91 11.60
CA VAL A 72 -1.42 -2.04 12.55
C VAL A 72 -2.53 -2.85 13.19
N GLU A 73 -2.50 -2.94 14.51
CA GLU A 73 -3.50 -3.61 15.33
C GLU A 73 -4.40 -2.60 16.02
N LEU A 74 -5.70 -2.86 16.03
CA LEU A 74 -6.68 -2.20 16.87
C LEU A 74 -7.22 -3.22 17.89
N GLY A 75 -6.79 -3.10 19.13
CA GLY A 75 -6.98 -4.19 20.09
C GLY A 75 -6.16 -5.42 19.68
N SER A 76 -6.82 -6.54 19.42
CA SER A 76 -6.20 -7.79 18.96
C SER A 76 -6.37 -8.05 17.45
N GLU A 77 -7.00 -7.13 16.72
CA GLU A 77 -7.31 -7.30 15.31
C GLU A 77 -6.31 -6.53 14.43
N ILE A 78 -5.70 -7.21 13.45
CA ILE A 78 -4.90 -6.54 12.42
C ILE A 78 -5.87 -5.88 11.44
N VAL A 79 -5.74 -4.55 11.30
CA VAL A 79 -6.64 -3.71 10.50
C VAL A 79 -5.96 -3.04 9.31
N ALA A 80 -4.62 -3.01 9.30
CA ALA A 80 -3.83 -2.44 8.22
C ALA A 80 -2.44 -3.06 8.16
N PHE A 81 -1.76 -2.89 7.04
CA PHE A 81 -0.35 -3.22 6.87
C PHE A 81 0.34 -2.25 5.91
N CYS A 82 1.65 -2.20 6.01
CA CYS A 82 2.48 -1.41 5.12
C CYS A 82 3.85 -2.07 4.94
N SER A 83 4.41 -1.97 3.75
CA SER A 83 5.79 -2.34 3.48
C SER A 83 6.64 -1.12 3.19
N VAL A 84 7.92 -1.16 3.59
CA VAL A 84 8.91 -0.12 3.28
C VAL A 84 10.19 -0.75 2.77
N THR A 85 10.91 -0.03 1.92
CA THR A 85 12.26 -0.38 1.47
C THR A 85 13.24 0.76 1.73
N PHE A 86 14.54 0.44 1.78
CA PHE A 86 15.60 1.38 2.12
C PHE A 86 16.73 1.27 1.10
N ASP A 87 16.88 2.25 0.22
CA ASP A 87 18.05 2.33 -0.65
C ASP A 87 19.15 3.14 0.04
N GLN A 88 20.11 2.43 0.61
CA GLN A 88 21.23 3.06 1.32
C GLN A 88 22.19 3.81 0.40
N ALA A 89 22.22 3.49 -0.89
CA ALA A 89 23.09 4.18 -1.85
C ALA A 89 22.52 5.56 -2.23
N SER A 90 21.24 5.63 -2.56
CA SER A 90 20.56 6.88 -2.93
C SER A 90 20.01 7.66 -1.73
N LYS A 91 19.90 7.02 -0.56
CA LYS A 91 19.23 7.55 0.63
C LYS A 91 17.73 7.84 0.40
N VAL A 92 17.10 7.07 -0.48
CA VAL A 92 15.67 7.11 -0.74
C VAL A 92 15.00 5.90 -0.11
N GLY A 93 13.97 6.14 0.68
CA GLY A 93 13.09 5.10 1.18
C GLY A 93 11.77 5.09 0.41
N GLU A 94 11.14 3.94 0.27
CA GLU A 94 9.86 3.81 -0.41
C GLU A 94 8.81 3.19 0.50
N ILE A 95 7.62 3.79 0.54
CA ILE A 95 6.42 3.14 1.05
C ILE A 95 5.83 2.32 -0.10
N GLY A 96 5.90 0.99 0.04
CA GLY A 96 5.44 0.04 -0.97
C GLY A 96 3.97 -0.35 -0.79
N LEU A 97 3.68 -1.64 -0.97
CA LEU A 97 2.32 -2.16 -0.84
C LEU A 97 1.79 -1.94 0.58
N ASN A 98 0.63 -1.33 0.65
CA ASN A 98 -0.02 -1.02 1.92
C ASN A 98 -1.55 -1.01 1.75
N ALA A 99 -2.27 -1.28 2.83
CA ALA A 99 -3.73 -1.24 2.84
C ALA A 99 -4.28 -1.06 4.25
N VAL A 100 -5.44 -0.41 4.33
CA VAL A 100 -6.31 -0.38 5.51
C VAL A 100 -7.60 -1.10 5.14
N HIS A 101 -8.02 -2.05 5.97
CA HIS A 101 -9.29 -2.78 5.75
C HIS A 101 -10.46 -1.77 5.64
N PRO A 102 -11.39 -1.94 4.68
CA PRO A 102 -12.47 -0.98 4.42
C PRO A 102 -13.26 -0.56 5.65
N ASP A 103 -13.58 -1.51 6.55
CA ASP A 103 -14.34 -1.25 7.78
C ASP A 103 -13.63 -0.32 8.78
N PHE A 104 -12.33 -0.11 8.59
CA PHE A 104 -11.49 0.71 9.46
C PHE A 104 -10.96 1.98 8.78
N GLN A 105 -11.31 2.20 7.51
CA GLN A 105 -10.95 3.42 6.80
C GLN A 105 -11.66 4.66 7.37
N GLY A 106 -11.14 5.85 7.05
CA GLY A 106 -11.72 7.11 7.52
C GLY A 106 -11.43 7.46 9.00
N ARG A 107 -10.72 6.61 9.73
CA ARG A 107 -10.40 6.78 11.16
C ARG A 107 -8.97 7.30 11.43
N GLY A 108 -8.27 7.76 10.39
CA GLY A 108 -6.90 8.25 10.52
C GLY A 108 -5.81 7.17 10.51
N ILE A 109 -6.18 5.88 10.48
CA ILE A 109 -5.23 4.74 10.53
C ILE A 109 -4.19 4.83 9.42
N GLY A 110 -4.61 5.09 8.18
CA GLY A 110 -3.67 5.23 7.05
C GLY A 110 -2.66 6.35 7.27
N THR A 111 -3.11 7.54 7.70
CA THR A 111 -2.21 8.67 7.97
C THR A 111 -1.19 8.34 9.06
N GLY A 112 -1.63 7.81 10.20
CA GLY A 112 -0.72 7.45 11.29
C GLY A 112 0.22 6.30 10.93
N MET A 113 -0.22 5.34 10.13
CA MET A 113 0.63 4.28 9.57
C MET A 113 1.74 4.87 8.69
N TYR A 114 1.43 5.88 7.86
CA TYR A 114 2.44 6.55 7.02
C TYR A 114 3.38 7.42 7.85
N GLU A 115 2.91 8.13 8.87
CA GLU A 115 3.76 8.87 9.80
C GLU A 115 4.77 7.94 10.47
N TRP A 116 4.32 6.77 10.94
CA TRP A 116 5.20 5.76 11.53
C TRP A 116 6.20 5.23 10.50
N ALA A 117 5.78 4.95 9.26
CA ALA A 117 6.68 4.53 8.18
C ALA A 117 7.76 5.60 7.90
N LEU A 118 7.37 6.88 7.85
CA LEU A 118 8.30 7.99 7.66
C LEU A 118 9.31 8.09 8.80
N ASP A 119 8.90 7.86 10.05
CA ASP A 119 9.82 7.84 11.19
C ASP A 119 10.81 6.67 11.11
N ARG A 120 10.37 5.50 10.63
CA ARG A 120 11.26 4.36 10.35
C ARG A 120 12.28 4.69 9.27
N LEU A 121 11.87 5.34 8.17
CA LEU A 121 12.75 5.76 7.10
C LEU A 121 13.78 6.78 7.61
N ARG A 122 13.36 7.77 8.40
CA ARG A 122 14.29 8.76 9.04
C ARG A 122 15.29 8.07 9.95
N ALA A 123 14.84 7.17 10.81
CA ALA A 123 15.70 6.43 11.72
C ALA A 123 16.71 5.54 10.98
N ALA A 124 16.40 5.05 9.80
CA ALA A 124 17.30 4.31 8.92
C ALA A 124 18.25 5.21 8.09
N GLY A 125 18.20 6.52 8.29
CA GLY A 125 19.07 7.49 7.61
C GLY A 125 18.65 7.80 6.17
N MET A 126 17.38 7.61 5.81
CA MET A 126 16.85 8.05 4.52
C MET A 126 16.65 9.56 4.52
N HIS A 127 16.94 10.20 3.40
CA HIS A 127 16.79 11.65 3.22
C HIS A 127 15.50 12.00 2.46
N VAL A 128 14.98 11.07 1.66
CA VAL A 128 13.77 11.23 0.86
C VAL A 128 12.88 10.01 1.06
N ALA A 129 11.59 10.23 1.21
CA ALA A 129 10.57 9.19 1.15
C ALA A 129 9.78 9.32 -0.15
N THR A 130 9.48 8.20 -0.78
CA THR A 130 8.62 8.13 -1.97
C THR A 130 7.49 7.14 -1.78
N VAL A 131 6.41 7.33 -2.52
CA VAL A 131 5.27 6.40 -2.58
C VAL A 131 4.60 6.50 -3.94
N GLY A 132 4.27 5.38 -4.54
CA GLY A 132 3.47 5.32 -5.76
C GLY A 132 1.98 5.17 -5.46
N THR A 133 1.13 5.89 -6.19
CA THR A 133 -0.33 5.77 -6.10
C THR A 133 -1.01 6.06 -7.43
N GLY A 134 -2.19 5.51 -7.64
CA GLY A 134 -2.98 5.78 -8.84
C GLY A 134 -3.55 7.19 -8.88
N GLY A 135 -3.67 7.75 -10.09
CA GLY A 135 -4.32 9.03 -10.36
C GLY A 135 -5.84 8.95 -10.47
N ASP A 136 -6.41 7.76 -10.58
CA ASP A 136 -7.84 7.51 -10.75
C ASP A 136 -8.65 7.77 -9.45
N PRO A 137 -9.99 7.87 -9.53
CA PRO A 137 -10.83 8.18 -8.38
C PRO A 137 -10.73 7.19 -7.22
N SER A 138 -10.48 5.91 -7.49
CA SER A 138 -10.40 4.87 -6.44
C SER A 138 -9.25 5.09 -5.48
N HIS A 139 -8.16 5.72 -5.92
CA HIS A 139 -7.01 6.06 -5.10
C HIS A 139 -7.13 7.41 -4.36
N ALA A 140 -8.21 8.16 -4.54
CA ALA A 140 -8.36 9.47 -3.89
C ALA A 140 -8.26 9.42 -2.36
N PRO A 141 -8.78 8.41 -1.65
CA PRO A 141 -8.58 8.28 -0.20
C PRO A 141 -7.10 8.11 0.18
N ALA A 142 -6.35 7.29 -0.56
CA ALA A 142 -4.93 7.08 -0.33
C ALA A 142 -4.13 8.36 -0.58
N ARG A 143 -4.38 9.07 -1.71
CA ARG A 143 -3.72 10.36 -1.98
C ARG A 143 -3.94 11.38 -0.86
N ARG A 144 -5.17 11.52 -0.36
CA ARG A 144 -5.45 12.42 0.78
C ARG A 144 -4.71 12.03 2.05
N ALA A 145 -4.52 10.74 2.30
CA ALA A 145 -3.78 10.27 3.46
C ALA A 145 -2.27 10.55 3.32
N TYR A 146 -1.71 10.39 2.11
CA TYR A 146 -0.31 10.77 1.83
C TYR A 146 -0.10 12.29 1.95
N GLU A 147 -1.00 13.10 1.42
CA GLU A 147 -0.95 14.56 1.57
C GLU A 147 -0.96 14.97 3.06
N LYS A 148 -1.83 14.37 3.87
CA LYS A 148 -1.87 14.60 5.32
C LYS A 148 -0.60 14.17 6.04
N ALA A 149 0.08 13.13 5.55
CA ALA A 149 1.38 12.70 6.05
C ALA A 149 2.56 13.54 5.52
N GLY A 150 2.28 14.59 4.72
CA GLY A 150 3.28 15.55 4.26
C GLY A 150 3.88 15.30 2.87
N PHE A 151 3.37 14.34 2.11
CA PHE A 151 3.76 14.17 0.71
C PHE A 151 3.15 15.27 -0.16
N GLY A 152 3.96 16.09 -0.83
CA GLY A 152 3.50 17.25 -1.59
C GLY A 152 4.00 17.32 -3.03
N ALA A 153 5.24 16.89 -3.30
CA ALA A 153 5.78 16.87 -4.66
C ALA A 153 5.29 15.63 -5.41
N ALA A 154 4.79 15.80 -6.65
CA ALA A 154 4.28 14.69 -7.44
C ALA A 154 4.75 14.75 -8.89
N ILE A 155 5.13 13.60 -9.45
CA ILE A 155 5.37 13.41 -10.88
C ILE A 155 4.21 12.57 -11.42
N PRO A 156 3.28 13.16 -12.21
CA PRO A 156 2.16 12.40 -12.74
C PRO A 156 2.62 11.43 -13.84
N SER A 157 2.05 10.23 -13.83
CA SER A 157 2.24 9.23 -14.87
C SER A 157 0.92 8.63 -15.31
N VAL A 158 0.85 8.12 -16.54
CA VAL A 158 -0.34 7.48 -17.10
C VAL A 158 0.02 6.18 -17.81
N TYR A 159 -0.89 5.20 -17.74
CA TYR A 159 -0.83 3.97 -18.52
C TYR A 159 -1.86 4.06 -19.66
N LEU A 160 -1.43 3.82 -20.89
CA LEU A 160 -2.28 3.87 -22.08
C LEU A 160 -2.49 2.46 -22.63
N TYR A 161 -3.73 2.15 -22.97
CA TYR A 161 -4.12 0.83 -23.50
C TYR A 161 -4.76 0.98 -24.87
N ARG A 162 -4.50 0.03 -25.77
CA ARG A 162 -5.13 -0.10 -27.07
C ARG A 162 -5.43 -1.55 -27.37
N SER A 163 -6.67 -1.83 -27.79
CA SER A 163 -7.01 -3.12 -28.38
C SER A 163 -6.38 -3.25 -29.77
N LEU A 164 -5.76 -4.39 -30.05
CA LEU A 164 -5.21 -4.76 -31.36
C LEU A 164 -6.19 -5.59 -32.16
#